data_bfcd3e6d8989284fa28389ff702518bb
#
_entry.id   bfcd3e6d8989284fa28389ff702518bb
#
_cell.length_a   1.000
_cell.length_b   1.000
_cell.length_c   1.000
_cell.angle_alpha   90.00
_cell.angle_beta   90.00
_cell.angle_gamma   90.00
#
_symmetry.space_group_name_H-M   'P 1'
#
loop_
_entity.id
_entity.type
_entity.pdbx_description
1 polymer ?
#
loop_
_entity_poly.entity_id
_entity_poly.type
_entity_poly.pdbx_seq_one_letter_code
_entity_poly.pdbx_strand_id
1 'polypeptide(L)'
;MADEYLRLAYHGLRAKDKSFNAELVTHFDSTLAKANLVPQDIGRVMLNLFTNAFYAVQQKQKTAGPTGYKPTVEVSTSAEKKFIIVKVKDNGMGIPENIKDKIMQPFFTTKPTGEGTGLGLSMSYDIVVKAHNGSINIDTKEGEYTEFTVKVPA
;
A
#
# COMPACT_ATOMS: atom_id res chain seq x y z
N MET A 1 13.28 -4.11 6.41
CA MET A 1 11.89 -3.97 6.93
C MET A 1 10.84 -4.03 5.81
N ALA A 2 10.89 -3.12 4.85
CA ALA A 2 9.87 -3.08 3.79
C ALA A 2 9.78 -4.39 2.99
N ASP A 3 10.92 -4.97 2.62
CA ASP A 3 10.97 -6.23 1.88
C ASP A 3 10.30 -7.37 2.64
N GLU A 4 10.53 -7.48 3.94
CA GLU A 4 9.93 -8.54 4.77
C GLU A 4 8.41 -8.41 4.82
N TYR A 5 7.88 -7.19 5.02
CA TYR A 5 6.44 -6.97 5.06
C TYR A 5 5.78 -7.15 3.69
N LEU A 6 6.48 -6.76 2.62
CA LEU A 6 5.99 -6.98 1.26
C LEU A 6 5.83 -8.46 0.97
N ARG A 7 6.83 -9.27 1.30
CA ARG A 7 6.79 -10.72 1.13
C ARG A 7 5.70 -11.35 1.99
N LEU A 8 5.56 -10.88 3.24
CA LEU A 8 4.53 -11.39 4.15
C LEU A 8 3.13 -11.15 3.59
N ALA A 9 2.85 -9.94 3.09
CA ALA A 9 1.57 -9.61 2.48
C ALA A 9 1.30 -10.45 1.22
N TYR A 10 2.30 -10.63 0.37
CA TYR A 10 2.17 -11.41 -0.85
C TYR A 10 1.89 -12.89 -0.55
N HIS A 11 2.66 -13.49 0.34
CA HIS A 11 2.45 -14.89 0.72
C HIS A 11 1.12 -15.10 1.43
N GLY A 12 0.69 -14.13 2.24
CA GLY A 12 -0.60 -14.17 2.90
C GLY A 12 -1.76 -14.22 1.91
N LEU A 13 -1.69 -13.43 0.85
CA LEU A 13 -2.72 -13.45 -0.20
C LEU A 13 -2.66 -14.74 -1.01
N ARG A 14 -1.46 -15.22 -1.35
CA ARG A 14 -1.32 -16.50 -2.07
C ARG A 14 -1.78 -17.70 -1.26
N ALA A 15 -1.73 -17.65 0.05
CA ALA A 15 -2.28 -18.70 0.91
C ALA A 15 -3.79 -18.80 0.77
N LYS A 16 -4.47 -17.68 0.51
CA LYS A 16 -5.92 -17.63 0.28
C LYS A 16 -6.29 -17.90 -1.18
N ASP A 17 -5.46 -17.51 -2.11
CA ASP A 17 -5.69 -17.65 -3.55
C ASP A 17 -4.39 -18.09 -4.23
N LYS A 18 -4.23 -19.40 -4.41
CA LYS A 18 -3.02 -19.99 -4.99
C LYS A 18 -2.82 -19.63 -6.46
N SER A 19 -3.86 -19.20 -7.14
CA SER A 19 -3.77 -18.80 -8.55
C SER A 19 -3.25 -17.37 -8.70
N PHE A 20 -3.17 -16.61 -7.62
CA PHE A 20 -2.72 -15.22 -7.68
C PHE A 20 -1.20 -15.14 -7.83
N ASN A 21 -0.77 -14.39 -8.83
CA ASN A 21 0.63 -14.05 -9.06
C ASN A 21 0.72 -12.57 -9.41
N ALA A 22 1.65 -11.88 -8.79
CA ALA A 22 1.92 -10.48 -9.09
C ALA A 22 3.43 -10.27 -9.26
N GLU A 23 3.79 -9.32 -10.12
CA GLU A 23 5.17 -8.88 -10.23
C GLU A 23 5.46 -7.90 -9.08
N LEU A 24 6.54 -8.14 -8.35
CA LEU A 24 7.01 -7.28 -7.29
C LEU A 24 8.23 -6.51 -7.79
N VAL A 25 8.09 -5.19 -7.92
CA VAL A 25 9.18 -4.32 -8.32
C VAL A 25 9.61 -3.51 -7.11
N THR A 26 10.88 -3.62 -6.73
CA THR A 26 11.40 -2.97 -5.53
C THR A 26 12.60 -2.08 -5.87
N HIS A 27 12.61 -0.88 -5.28
CA HIS A 27 13.69 0.09 -5.42
C HIS A 27 14.03 0.61 -4.03
N PHE A 28 14.73 -0.21 -3.23
CA PHE A 28 15.07 0.15 -1.88
C PHE A 28 16.40 0.90 -1.86
N ASP A 29 16.42 2.06 -1.18
CA ASP A 29 17.63 2.83 -0.99
C ASP A 29 18.47 2.19 0.13
N SER A 30 19.56 1.54 -0.25
CA SER A 30 20.46 0.87 0.70
C SER A 30 21.28 1.86 1.57
N THR A 31 21.27 3.13 1.21
CA THR A 31 22.01 4.17 1.97
C THR A 31 21.15 4.82 3.06
N LEU A 32 19.88 4.43 3.19
CA LEU A 32 19.01 4.98 4.22
C LEU A 32 19.57 4.72 5.61
N ALA A 33 19.75 5.80 6.37
CA ALA A 33 20.16 5.70 7.78
C ALA A 33 18.98 5.20 8.61
N LYS A 34 19.28 4.61 9.78
CA LYS A 34 18.24 4.25 10.74
C LYS A 34 17.57 5.52 11.24
N ALA A 35 16.24 5.52 11.22
CA ALA A 35 15.45 6.65 11.69
C ALA A 35 14.80 6.33 13.04
N ASN A 36 14.41 7.38 13.77
CA ASN A 36 13.66 7.25 15.01
C ASN A 36 12.19 6.92 14.72
N LEU A 37 11.96 5.68 14.30
CA LEU A 37 10.63 5.19 14.00
C LEU A 37 10.27 4.10 15.00
N VAL A 38 8.98 3.93 15.27
CA VAL A 38 8.48 2.77 15.99
C VAL A 38 8.33 1.65 14.97
N PRO A 39 9.23 0.65 14.92
CA PRO A 39 9.26 -0.33 13.83
C PRO A 39 7.94 -1.08 13.67
N GLN A 40 7.27 -1.43 14.79
CA GLN A 40 5.99 -2.13 14.75
C GLN A 40 4.89 -1.30 14.11
N ASP A 41 4.84 -0.01 14.43
CA ASP A 41 3.82 0.89 13.89
C ASP A 41 4.03 1.15 12.40
N ILE A 42 5.27 1.41 11.99
CA ILE A 42 5.60 1.60 10.58
C ILE A 42 5.40 0.29 9.80
N GLY A 43 5.71 -0.85 10.41
CA GLY A 43 5.44 -2.15 9.82
C GLY A 43 3.95 -2.36 9.54
N ARG A 44 3.07 -1.93 10.44
CA ARG A 44 1.62 -1.98 10.22
C ARG A 44 1.19 -1.11 9.05
N VAL A 45 1.74 0.10 8.95
CA VAL A 45 1.46 0.99 7.82
C VAL A 45 1.85 0.32 6.50
N MET A 46 3.07 -0.21 6.42
CA MET A 46 3.55 -0.91 5.23
C MET A 46 2.66 -2.10 4.88
N LEU A 47 2.35 -2.93 5.87
CA LEU A 47 1.52 -4.11 5.65
C LEU A 47 0.13 -3.73 5.15
N ASN A 48 -0.49 -2.68 5.71
CA ASN A 48 -1.79 -2.19 5.26
C ASN A 48 -1.74 -1.70 3.82
N LEU A 49 -0.72 -0.94 3.46
CA LEU A 49 -0.57 -0.44 2.09
C LEU A 49 -0.30 -1.57 1.10
N PHE A 50 0.54 -2.52 1.46
CA PHE A 50 0.84 -3.67 0.59
C PHE A 50 -0.40 -4.54 0.40
N THR A 51 -1.14 -4.82 1.46
CA THR A 51 -2.37 -5.62 1.39
C THR A 51 -3.41 -4.95 0.50
N ASN A 52 -3.57 -3.63 0.62
CA ASN A 52 -4.47 -2.88 -0.24
C ASN A 52 -4.03 -2.90 -1.71
N ALA A 53 -2.73 -2.78 -1.97
CA ALA A 53 -2.19 -2.83 -3.33
C ALA A 53 -2.43 -4.20 -3.97
N PHE A 54 -2.14 -5.27 -3.24
CA PHE A 54 -2.37 -6.64 -3.75
C PHE A 54 -3.86 -6.91 -3.99
N TYR A 55 -4.73 -6.43 -3.09
CA TYR A 55 -6.17 -6.57 -3.28
C TYR A 55 -6.63 -5.87 -4.57
N ALA A 56 -6.16 -4.65 -4.80
CA ALA A 56 -6.53 -3.88 -5.98
C ALA A 56 -6.14 -4.58 -7.28
N VAL A 57 -4.92 -5.12 -7.36
CA VAL A 57 -4.47 -5.83 -8.56
C VAL A 57 -5.15 -7.18 -8.72
N GLN A 58 -5.45 -7.87 -7.62
CA GLN A 58 -6.20 -9.12 -7.65
C GLN A 58 -7.61 -8.91 -8.20
N GLN A 59 -8.31 -7.87 -7.75
CA GLN A 59 -9.65 -7.56 -8.24
C GLN A 59 -9.65 -7.19 -9.71
N LYS A 60 -8.69 -6.41 -10.16
CA LYS A 60 -8.56 -6.06 -11.57
C LYS A 60 -8.28 -7.28 -12.43
N GLN A 61 -7.43 -8.19 -11.95
CA GLN A 61 -7.14 -9.44 -12.66
C GLN A 61 -8.41 -10.28 -12.85
N LYS A 62 -9.26 -10.38 -11.82
CA LYS A 62 -10.51 -11.12 -11.89
C LYS A 62 -11.50 -10.51 -12.89
N THR A 63 -11.57 -9.19 -12.98
CA THR A 63 -12.50 -8.49 -13.88
C THR A 63 -11.97 -8.34 -15.29
N ALA A 64 -10.65 -8.25 -15.46
CA ALA A 64 -10.02 -8.09 -16.77
C ALA A 64 -10.04 -9.39 -17.59
N GLY A 65 -10.04 -10.54 -16.91
CA GLY A 65 -9.96 -11.83 -17.59
C GLY A 65 -8.61 -12.03 -18.28
N PRO A 66 -8.54 -12.90 -19.31
CA PRO A 66 -7.29 -13.22 -19.97
C PRO A 66 -6.90 -12.16 -21.02
N THR A 67 -6.63 -10.94 -20.60
CA THR A 67 -6.37 -9.80 -21.47
C THR A 67 -4.90 -9.41 -21.58
N GLY A 68 -3.99 -10.20 -20.99
CA GLY A 68 -2.58 -9.83 -20.92
C GLY A 68 -2.26 -8.85 -19.79
N TYR A 69 -3.23 -8.50 -18.94
CA TYR A 69 -2.99 -7.71 -17.76
C TYR A 69 -2.03 -8.42 -16.81
N LYS A 70 -0.99 -7.71 -16.39
CA LYS A 70 0.02 -8.26 -15.49
C LYS A 70 -0.05 -7.52 -14.15
N PRO A 71 -0.59 -8.13 -13.08
CA PRO A 71 -0.62 -7.49 -11.78
C PRO A 71 0.77 -7.11 -11.31
N THR A 72 0.97 -5.85 -10.94
CA THR A 72 2.27 -5.34 -10.54
C THR A 72 2.13 -4.44 -9.31
N VAL A 73 2.97 -4.68 -8.30
CA VAL A 73 3.10 -3.82 -7.12
C VAL A 73 4.54 -3.35 -7.05
N GLU A 74 4.73 -2.03 -7.04
CA GLU A 74 6.04 -1.39 -7.00
C GLU A 74 6.22 -0.68 -5.67
N VAL A 75 7.31 -0.98 -4.98
CA VAL A 75 7.65 -0.38 -3.68
C VAL A 75 9.01 0.26 -3.78
N SER A 76 9.10 1.53 -3.39
CA SER A 76 10.37 2.23 -3.34
C SER A 76 10.57 2.91 -1.99
N THR A 77 11.83 3.01 -1.56
CA THR A 77 12.22 3.77 -0.38
C THR A 77 13.31 4.75 -0.78
N SER A 78 13.25 5.95 -0.23
CA SER A 78 14.24 6.99 -0.48
C SER A 78 14.34 7.93 0.70
N ALA A 79 15.40 8.73 0.73
CA ALA A 79 15.55 9.77 1.72
C ALA A 79 15.62 11.12 1.01
N GLU A 80 14.93 12.11 1.56
CA GLU A 80 14.94 13.47 1.05
C GLU A 80 15.07 14.44 2.22
N LYS A 81 16.18 15.14 2.30
CA LYS A 81 16.49 16.03 3.43
C LYS A 81 16.39 15.28 4.75
N LYS A 82 15.42 15.63 5.59
CA LYS A 82 15.19 15.03 6.91
C LYS A 82 14.03 14.04 6.92
N PHE A 83 13.63 13.54 5.76
CA PHE A 83 12.48 12.64 5.64
C PHE A 83 12.87 11.31 5.02
N ILE A 84 12.18 10.26 5.44
CA ILE A 84 12.17 8.97 4.76
C ILE A 84 10.86 8.88 3.99
N ILE A 85 10.96 8.47 2.72
CA ILE A 85 9.82 8.38 1.82
C ILE A 85 9.64 6.93 1.41
N VAL A 86 8.43 6.41 1.58
CA VAL A 86 8.04 5.09 1.10
C VAL A 86 6.90 5.28 0.11
N LYS A 87 7.06 4.74 -1.10
CA LYS A 87 6.03 4.77 -2.13
C LYS A 87 5.57 3.35 -2.43
N VAL A 88 4.26 3.16 -2.47
CA VAL A 88 3.64 1.89 -2.84
C VAL A 88 2.68 2.16 -3.99
N LYS A 89 3.02 1.66 -5.17
CA LYS A 89 2.23 1.84 -6.38
C LYS A 89 1.73 0.50 -6.89
N ASP A 90 0.46 0.44 -7.23
CA ASP A 90 -0.13 -0.71 -7.89
C ASP A 90 -0.77 -0.31 -9.21
N ASN A 91 -0.86 -1.25 -10.15
CA ASN A 91 -1.56 -1.07 -11.41
C ASN A 91 -2.95 -1.69 -11.37
N GLY A 92 -3.60 -1.62 -10.21
CA GLY A 92 -4.92 -2.18 -9.97
C GLY A 92 -6.06 -1.31 -10.47
N MET A 93 -7.16 -1.34 -9.73
CA MET A 93 -8.41 -0.70 -10.15
C MET A 93 -8.39 0.84 -10.01
N GLY A 94 -7.43 1.39 -9.29
CA GLY A 94 -7.47 2.81 -8.94
C GLY A 94 -8.57 3.12 -7.93
N ILE A 95 -8.72 4.39 -7.59
CA ILE A 95 -9.72 4.86 -6.64
C ILE A 95 -10.58 5.91 -7.35
N PRO A 96 -11.91 5.74 -7.38
CA PRO A 96 -12.79 6.75 -7.94
C PRO A 96 -12.65 8.10 -7.23
N GLU A 97 -12.70 9.18 -7.99
CA GLU A 97 -12.52 10.54 -7.46
C GLU A 97 -13.51 10.86 -6.34
N ASN A 98 -14.75 10.37 -6.47
CA ASN A 98 -15.82 10.65 -5.50
C ASN A 98 -15.62 9.96 -4.15
N ILE A 99 -14.74 8.97 -4.04
CA ILE A 99 -14.47 8.27 -2.77
C ILE A 99 -13.05 8.50 -2.27
N LYS A 100 -12.19 9.17 -3.05
CA LYS A 100 -10.79 9.41 -2.69
C LYS A 100 -10.64 10.07 -1.32
N ASP A 101 -11.48 11.05 -1.02
CA ASP A 101 -11.42 11.77 0.25
C ASP A 101 -11.96 10.95 1.43
N LYS A 102 -12.67 9.85 1.17
CA LYS A 102 -13.30 9.02 2.20
C LYS A 102 -12.45 7.84 2.64
N ILE A 103 -11.44 7.47 1.88
CA ILE A 103 -10.71 6.22 2.10
C ILE A 103 -9.91 6.21 3.42
N MET A 104 -9.62 7.36 4.00
CA MET A 104 -8.95 7.46 5.30
C MET A 104 -9.93 7.48 6.49
N GLN A 105 -11.24 7.50 6.23
CA GLN A 105 -12.24 7.50 7.30
C GLN A 105 -12.34 6.12 7.94
N PRO A 106 -12.55 6.04 9.27
CA PRO A 106 -12.74 4.77 9.94
C PRO A 106 -13.92 3.99 9.35
N PHE A 107 -13.74 2.68 9.22
CA PHE A 107 -14.73 1.72 8.68
C PHE A 107 -15.09 1.91 7.21
N PHE A 108 -14.51 2.89 6.51
CA PHE A 108 -14.74 3.00 5.08
C PHE A 108 -13.98 1.87 4.35
N THR A 109 -14.70 1.10 3.54
CA THR A 109 -14.12 0.06 2.71
C THR A 109 -15.00 -0.19 1.50
N THR A 110 -14.38 -0.50 0.35
CA THR A 110 -15.05 -0.98 -0.85
C THR A 110 -15.00 -2.50 -0.96
N LYS A 111 -14.32 -3.17 -0.02
CA LYS A 111 -14.23 -4.63 0.02
C LYS A 111 -15.56 -5.23 0.46
N PRO A 112 -15.90 -6.44 -0.03
CA PRO A 112 -17.10 -7.14 0.44
C PRO A 112 -17.07 -7.38 1.96
N THR A 113 -18.25 -7.54 2.54
CA THR A 113 -18.40 -7.83 3.97
C THR A 113 -17.52 -9.05 4.34
N GLY A 114 -16.72 -8.88 5.39
CA GLY A 114 -15.80 -9.93 5.85
C GLY A 114 -14.41 -9.89 5.25
N GLU A 115 -14.18 -9.10 4.20
CA GLU A 115 -12.86 -8.98 3.56
C GLU A 115 -12.08 -7.74 3.98
N GLY A 116 -12.72 -6.81 4.67
CA GLY A 116 -12.05 -5.61 5.14
C GLY A 116 -12.84 -4.92 6.23
N THR A 117 -12.13 -4.33 7.21
CA THR A 117 -12.75 -3.64 8.34
C THR A 117 -12.94 -2.14 8.10
N GLY A 118 -12.29 -1.58 7.07
CA GLY A 118 -12.28 -0.15 6.84
C GLY A 118 -11.38 0.63 7.80
N LEU A 119 -10.56 -0.07 8.61
CA LEU A 119 -9.68 0.57 9.59
C LEU A 119 -8.22 0.69 9.14
N GLY A 120 -7.80 -0.07 8.11
CA GLY A 120 -6.39 -0.12 7.71
C GLY A 120 -5.81 1.23 7.35
N LEU A 121 -6.48 1.99 6.48
CA LEU A 121 -5.98 3.29 6.04
C LEU A 121 -6.13 4.37 7.12
N SER A 122 -7.21 4.36 7.91
CA SER A 122 -7.36 5.32 9.00
C SER A 122 -6.32 5.09 10.09
N MET A 123 -6.01 3.84 10.41
CA MET A 123 -4.93 3.50 11.35
C MET A 123 -3.57 3.94 10.81
N SER A 124 -3.31 3.72 9.52
CA SER A 124 -2.08 4.17 8.87
C SER A 124 -1.94 5.68 8.93
N TYR A 125 -3.03 6.42 8.67
CA TYR A 125 -3.04 7.86 8.80
C TYR A 125 -2.68 8.31 10.21
N ASP A 126 -3.29 7.72 11.24
CA ASP A 126 -3.01 8.07 12.62
C ASP A 126 -1.55 7.80 12.99
N ILE A 127 -1.01 6.66 12.56
CA ILE A 127 0.40 6.33 12.83
C ILE A 127 1.34 7.32 12.15
N VAL A 128 1.15 7.59 10.87
CA VAL A 128 2.06 8.44 10.10
C VAL A 128 1.92 9.90 10.47
N VAL A 129 0.70 10.41 10.51
CA VAL A 129 0.45 11.85 10.67
C VAL A 129 0.46 12.25 12.14
N LYS A 130 -0.27 11.53 12.99
CA LYS A 130 -0.41 11.90 14.41
C LYS A 130 0.76 11.45 15.27
N ALA A 131 1.24 10.23 15.07
CA ALA A 131 2.31 9.68 15.91
C ALA A 131 3.71 10.03 15.42
N HIS A 132 3.91 10.20 14.11
CA HIS A 132 5.23 10.43 13.51
C HIS A 132 5.39 11.79 12.84
N ASN A 133 4.37 12.65 12.88
CA ASN A 133 4.37 13.98 12.23
C ASN A 133 4.70 13.91 10.73
N GLY A 134 4.27 12.87 10.08
CA GLY A 134 4.49 12.66 8.65
C GLY A 134 3.28 13.01 7.82
N SER A 135 3.28 12.54 6.57
CA SER A 135 2.17 12.73 5.65
C SER A 135 1.94 11.48 4.82
N ILE A 136 0.69 11.29 4.39
CA ILE A 136 0.31 10.28 3.39
C ILE A 136 -0.35 11.02 2.24
N ASN A 137 0.19 10.84 1.04
CA ASN A 137 -0.39 11.39 -0.18
C ASN A 137 -0.84 10.25 -1.08
N ILE A 138 -1.91 10.49 -1.83
CA ILE A 138 -2.50 9.51 -2.73
C ILE A 138 -2.54 10.13 -4.12
N ASP A 139 -1.93 9.42 -5.08
CA ASP A 139 -2.04 9.71 -6.50
C ASP A 139 -2.70 8.52 -7.16
N THR A 140 -3.84 8.73 -7.80
CA THR A 140 -4.61 7.63 -8.34
C THR A 140 -5.33 8.03 -9.60
N LYS A 141 -5.52 7.06 -10.49
CA LYS A 141 -6.36 7.21 -11.67
C LYS A 141 -7.23 5.98 -11.79
N GLU A 142 -8.53 6.15 -11.73
CA GLU A 142 -9.48 5.05 -11.77
C GLU A 142 -9.24 4.16 -13.00
N GLY A 143 -9.15 2.88 -12.76
CA GLY A 143 -8.90 1.88 -13.81
C GLY A 143 -7.44 1.71 -14.21
N GLU A 144 -6.52 2.52 -13.69
CA GLU A 144 -5.11 2.48 -14.11
C GLU A 144 -4.14 2.22 -12.97
N TYR A 145 -4.16 3.03 -11.90
CA TYR A 145 -3.18 2.87 -10.83
C TYR A 145 -3.60 3.57 -9.54
N THR A 146 -2.92 3.21 -8.44
CA THR A 146 -2.93 3.95 -7.18
C THR A 146 -1.52 3.97 -6.61
N GLU A 147 -1.04 5.13 -6.19
CA GLU A 147 0.24 5.29 -5.52
C GLU A 147 0.05 5.99 -4.19
N PHE A 148 0.45 5.32 -3.11
CA PHE A 148 0.52 5.93 -1.79
C PHE A 148 1.96 6.37 -1.52
N THR A 149 2.13 7.62 -1.09
CA THR A 149 3.43 8.15 -0.67
C THR A 149 3.37 8.46 0.81
N VAL A 150 4.16 7.72 1.59
CA VAL A 150 4.31 7.94 3.03
C VAL A 150 5.62 8.67 3.26
N LYS A 151 5.55 9.79 3.98
CA LYS A 151 6.70 10.62 4.27
C LYS A 151 6.77 10.83 5.78
N VAL A 152 7.85 10.38 6.40
CA VAL A 152 8.04 10.50 7.86
C VAL A 152 9.37 11.15 8.15
N PRO A 153 9.45 11.99 9.22
CA PRO A 153 10.73 12.57 9.64
C PRO A 153 11.75 11.50 10.02
N ALA A 154 12.96 11.70 9.58
CA ALA A 154 14.06 10.79 9.89
C ALA A 154 14.72 11.15 11.24
#